data_4480f7bdb1840a281792709465294201
#
_entry.id   4480f7bdb1840a281792709465294201
#
_cell.length_a   1.000
_cell.length_b   1.000
_cell.length_c   1.000
_cell.angle_alpha   90.00
_cell.angle_beta   90.00
_cell.angle_gamma   90.00
#
_symmetry.space_group_name_H-M   'P 1'
#
loop_
_entity.id
_entity.type
_entity.pdbx_description
1 polymer ?
#
loop_
_entity_poly.entity_id
_entity_poly.type
_entity_poly.pdbx_seq_one_letter_code
_entity_poly.pdbx_strand_id
1 'polypeptide(L)'
;QGGPSRTFKTSGITNSDWFVLLGGDGHQPATEPGNPDIVYAQSQQGNIHRIDRTNGEATFIKPQNDLNEDYERFNWDAPILVSSHDPKTIFFGSQRVWVSNNRGDDWRAISGDLTLNQERFSLPIMGKVQSWDNPWDVYAMSTYNTITSLSQSPVDENIIYAGTDDGIIQYTQNYGETWTKVNVEKLPGVPKGSFVNDIKADLFDANTVYVLLDNHKFGDYKPYVYKSTDGGKSWKNIGDGVPDGFICWRLVQDHVDKNLMFLGTEYGIYVSVNGGNKWVKFSSGLPTISIRDLAIQKRENDLVAATFGRGFYVLDDYSSLRFLSSNSLKSNIVFTPRKALQYSPIRSGSSSQGSNTYYAKNPDYGAIFTFYLSDEVSTKKQKRKKIEKELEKSNSDIPFPGWDELDAELNQNLPKVIIEIHDDNNNLFLLYTSDAADEGLCVDLAGRR
;
A
#
# COMPACT_ATOMS: atom_id res chain seq x y z
N GLN A 1 15.79 5.62 0.39
CA GLN A 1 16.07 5.82 1.82
C GLN A 1 15.58 4.61 2.61
N GLY A 2 16.20 4.32 3.76
CA GLY A 2 15.81 3.30 4.71
C GLY A 2 15.79 3.86 6.12
N GLY A 3 14.91 3.31 6.98
CA GLY A 3 14.79 3.74 8.36
C GLY A 3 13.95 2.76 9.18
N PRO A 4 14.03 2.81 10.50
CA PRO A 4 13.26 1.96 11.38
C PRO A 4 11.81 2.45 11.50
N SER A 5 10.87 1.53 11.75
CA SER A 5 9.53 1.87 12.22
C SER A 5 9.46 2.02 13.75
N ARG A 6 10.55 1.69 14.43
CA ARG A 6 10.67 1.71 15.91
C ARG A 6 12.13 1.86 16.30
N THR A 7 12.39 2.56 17.41
CA THR A 7 13.70 2.64 18.07
C THR A 7 13.56 2.31 19.54
N PHE A 8 14.69 2.04 20.21
CA PHE A 8 14.71 1.91 21.68
C PHE A 8 14.93 3.24 22.41
N LYS A 9 14.98 4.35 21.68
CA LYS A 9 15.19 5.69 22.24
C LYS A 9 13.88 6.26 22.80
N THR A 10 13.94 6.92 23.94
CA THR A 10 12.77 7.64 24.51
C THR A 10 12.30 8.80 23.63
N SER A 11 13.19 9.37 22.82
CA SER A 11 12.86 10.43 21.84
C SER A 11 12.10 9.96 20.62
N GLY A 12 11.96 8.64 20.40
CA GLY A 12 11.36 8.11 19.18
C GLY A 12 12.33 8.02 18.00
N ILE A 13 11.78 8.11 16.79
CA ILE A 13 12.51 8.00 15.52
C ILE A 13 12.88 9.41 15.07
N THR A 14 14.15 9.65 14.84
CA THR A 14 14.70 10.95 14.41
C THR A 14 15.31 10.86 13.02
N ASN A 15 15.66 12.00 12.43
CA ASN A 15 16.33 12.03 11.14
C ASN A 15 17.66 11.26 11.12
N SER A 16 18.35 11.17 12.27
CA SER A 16 19.60 10.40 12.39
C SER A 16 19.41 8.88 12.32
N ASP A 17 18.18 8.40 12.45
CA ASP A 17 17.86 6.97 12.32
C ASP A 17 17.61 6.55 10.87
N TRP A 18 17.55 7.54 9.95
CA TRP A 18 17.37 7.32 8.53
C TRP A 18 18.71 7.35 7.80
N PHE A 19 18.83 6.56 6.75
CA PHE A 19 20.00 6.50 5.91
C PHE A 19 19.63 6.53 4.43
N VAL A 20 20.53 7.05 3.60
CA VAL A 20 20.38 7.05 2.15
C VAL A 20 20.98 5.76 1.61
N LEU A 21 20.19 4.99 0.87
CA LEU A 21 20.63 3.79 0.19
C LEU A 21 21.29 4.15 -1.15
N LEU A 22 20.61 4.96 -1.95
CA LEU A 22 21.03 5.41 -3.25
C LEU A 22 20.50 6.82 -3.49
N GLY A 23 21.28 7.68 -4.13
CA GLY A 23 20.83 8.99 -4.62
C GLY A 23 20.10 8.87 -5.95
N GLY A 24 19.29 9.88 -6.27
CA GLY A 24 18.53 9.98 -7.52
C GLY A 24 17.01 9.95 -7.30
N ASP A 25 16.26 9.97 -8.39
CA ASP A 25 14.81 10.16 -8.40
C ASP A 25 14.04 8.87 -8.76
N GLY A 26 14.71 7.75 -8.88
CA GLY A 26 14.07 6.46 -9.12
C GLY A 26 13.33 5.95 -7.88
N HIS A 27 12.25 5.21 -8.09
CA HIS A 27 11.43 4.60 -7.07
C HIS A 27 11.53 3.06 -7.12
N GLN A 28 10.66 2.38 -6.40
CA GLN A 28 10.50 0.92 -6.39
C GLN A 28 11.77 0.16 -5.93
N PRO A 29 12.37 0.47 -4.76
CA PRO A 29 13.42 -0.36 -4.22
C PRO A 29 12.86 -1.74 -3.84
N ALA A 30 13.69 -2.76 -3.93
CA ALA A 30 13.36 -4.12 -3.52
C ALA A 30 14.44 -4.68 -2.59
N THR A 31 14.01 -5.42 -1.57
CA THR A 31 14.92 -6.12 -0.66
C THR A 31 14.91 -7.61 -0.96
N GLU A 32 16.05 -8.26 -0.79
CA GLU A 32 16.13 -9.71 -0.90
C GLU A 32 15.30 -10.38 0.20
N PRO A 33 14.35 -11.27 -0.12
CA PRO A 33 13.57 -11.99 0.88
C PRO A 33 14.45 -12.75 1.87
N GLY A 34 14.21 -12.52 3.18
CA GLY A 34 14.99 -13.14 4.24
C GLY A 34 16.38 -12.53 4.48
N ASN A 35 16.85 -11.63 3.63
CA ASN A 35 18.12 -10.92 3.79
C ASN A 35 17.97 -9.41 3.55
N PRO A 36 17.66 -8.63 4.57
CA PRO A 36 17.44 -7.19 4.43
C PRO A 36 18.72 -6.40 4.17
N ASP A 37 19.88 -7.03 4.18
CA ASP A 37 21.14 -6.35 3.93
C ASP A 37 21.46 -6.20 2.44
N ILE A 38 20.83 -7.01 1.58
CA ILE A 38 20.90 -6.86 0.14
C ILE A 38 19.66 -6.13 -0.37
N VAL A 39 19.89 -4.96 -0.96
CA VAL A 39 18.82 -4.08 -1.48
C VAL A 39 19.11 -3.73 -2.93
N TYR A 40 18.09 -3.79 -3.76
CA TYR A 40 18.12 -3.30 -5.13
C TYR A 40 17.42 -1.95 -5.19
N ALA A 41 18.06 -0.96 -5.78
CA ALA A 41 17.49 0.36 -5.97
C ALA A 41 18.00 0.96 -7.28
N GLN A 42 17.20 1.86 -7.85
CA GLN A 42 17.62 2.58 -9.04
C GLN A 42 17.57 4.09 -8.81
N SER A 43 18.37 4.84 -9.55
CA SER A 43 18.20 6.29 -9.65
C SER A 43 16.99 6.57 -10.56
N GLN A 44 17.17 6.78 -11.84
CA GLN A 44 16.08 6.88 -12.83
C GLN A 44 16.49 6.17 -14.12
N GLN A 45 15.52 5.89 -14.99
CA GLN A 45 15.77 5.33 -16.32
C GLN A 45 16.61 4.03 -16.29
N GLY A 46 16.30 3.16 -15.32
CA GLY A 46 16.91 1.85 -15.22
C GLY A 46 18.35 1.82 -14.70
N ASN A 47 18.87 2.89 -14.13
CA ASN A 47 20.20 2.87 -13.51
C ASN A 47 20.14 2.17 -12.16
N ILE A 48 20.04 0.83 -12.20
CA ILE A 48 19.86 -0.04 -11.03
C ILE A 48 21.21 -0.39 -10.38
N HIS A 49 21.19 -0.47 -9.06
CA HIS A 49 22.31 -0.89 -8.23
C HIS A 49 21.88 -1.98 -7.27
N ARG A 50 22.78 -2.92 -7.01
CA ARG A 50 22.74 -3.80 -5.84
C ARG A 50 23.55 -3.15 -4.72
N ILE A 51 22.94 -3.03 -3.55
CA ILE A 51 23.53 -2.37 -2.38
C ILE A 51 23.68 -3.41 -1.28
N ASP A 52 24.92 -3.59 -0.80
CA ASP A 52 25.22 -4.37 0.39
C ASP A 52 25.32 -3.43 1.58
N ARG A 53 24.35 -3.47 2.47
CA ARG A 53 24.26 -2.62 3.66
C ARG A 53 25.29 -2.96 4.73
N THR A 54 25.90 -4.13 4.68
CA THR A 54 26.90 -4.55 5.67
C THR A 54 28.22 -3.80 5.51
N ASN A 55 28.55 -3.42 4.29
CA ASN A 55 29.79 -2.73 3.94
C ASN A 55 29.57 -1.38 3.23
N GLY A 56 28.33 -1.10 2.80
CA GLY A 56 27.97 0.13 2.08
C GLY A 56 28.31 0.10 0.59
N GLU A 57 28.68 -1.04 0.02
CA GLU A 57 29.00 -1.16 -1.40
C GLU A 57 27.73 -1.05 -2.26
N ALA A 58 27.80 -0.24 -3.32
CA ALA A 58 26.74 -0.11 -4.33
C ALA A 58 27.29 -0.50 -5.70
N THR A 59 26.98 -1.69 -6.15
CA THR A 59 27.42 -2.23 -7.46
C THR A 59 26.41 -1.86 -8.53
N PHE A 60 26.84 -1.22 -9.60
CA PHE A 60 25.99 -0.95 -10.77
C PHE A 60 25.76 -2.24 -11.55
N ILE A 61 24.48 -2.60 -11.72
CA ILE A 61 24.06 -3.89 -12.28
C ILE A 61 23.05 -3.75 -13.43
N LYS A 62 22.98 -2.60 -14.10
CA LYS A 62 22.04 -2.38 -15.20
C LYS A 62 22.27 -3.38 -16.34
N PRO A 63 21.23 -4.10 -16.81
CA PRO A 63 21.37 -4.96 -17.99
C PRO A 63 21.79 -4.14 -19.20
N GLN A 64 22.67 -4.71 -20.00
CA GLN A 64 23.17 -4.13 -21.23
C GLN A 64 22.69 -4.99 -22.39
N ASN A 65 22.20 -4.37 -23.44
CA ASN A 65 21.89 -5.03 -24.69
C ASN A 65 23.16 -5.20 -25.55
N ASP A 66 23.08 -6.10 -26.53
CA ASP A 66 24.14 -6.27 -27.50
C ASP A 66 24.30 -5.04 -28.40
N LEU A 67 25.53 -4.82 -28.91
CA LEU A 67 25.87 -3.64 -29.72
C LEU A 67 25.01 -3.44 -30.98
N ASN A 68 24.36 -4.50 -31.43
CA ASN A 68 23.53 -4.51 -32.66
C ASN A 68 22.03 -4.49 -32.35
N GLU A 69 21.65 -4.38 -31.07
CA GLU A 69 20.26 -4.30 -30.65
C GLU A 69 19.82 -2.83 -30.50
N ASP A 70 18.50 -2.63 -30.56
CA ASP A 70 17.89 -1.32 -30.33
C ASP A 70 18.11 -0.85 -28.90
N TYR A 71 18.06 0.47 -28.69
CA TYR A 71 18.21 1.10 -27.40
C TYR A 71 17.17 0.57 -26.37
N GLU A 72 17.66 0.21 -25.17
CA GLU A 72 16.80 -0.19 -24.05
C GLU A 72 16.03 0.99 -23.46
N ARG A 73 14.71 0.91 -23.53
CA ARG A 73 13.80 1.90 -22.99
C ARG A 73 13.40 1.52 -21.58
N PHE A 74 13.96 2.19 -20.59
CA PHE A 74 13.54 2.05 -19.20
C PHE A 74 12.62 3.21 -18.82
N ASN A 75 11.55 2.90 -18.07
CA ASN A 75 10.73 3.93 -17.44
C ASN A 75 11.59 4.74 -16.44
N TRP A 76 11.12 5.95 -16.10
CA TRP A 76 11.73 6.72 -15.02
C TRP A 76 11.77 5.87 -13.74
N ASP A 77 10.68 5.17 -13.46
CA ASP A 77 10.47 4.26 -12.34
C ASP A 77 10.38 2.80 -12.84
N ALA A 78 11.44 2.29 -13.46
CA ALA A 78 11.44 0.93 -13.98
C ALA A 78 11.22 -0.12 -12.86
N PRO A 79 10.33 -1.11 -13.04
CA PRO A 79 9.97 -2.02 -11.97
C PRO A 79 11.08 -3.04 -11.68
N ILE A 80 11.44 -3.16 -10.40
CA ILE A 80 12.36 -4.17 -9.86
C ILE A 80 11.52 -5.20 -9.11
N LEU A 81 11.71 -6.48 -9.40
CA LEU A 81 11.05 -7.59 -8.73
C LEU A 81 12.08 -8.61 -8.27
N VAL A 82 12.10 -8.94 -6.98
CA VAL A 82 12.87 -10.06 -6.44
C VAL A 82 11.96 -11.27 -6.35
N SER A 83 12.40 -12.41 -6.88
CA SER A 83 11.62 -13.65 -6.86
C SER A 83 11.35 -14.13 -5.44
N SER A 84 10.14 -14.60 -5.18
CA SER A 84 9.81 -15.28 -3.93
C SER A 84 10.26 -16.74 -3.92
N HIS A 85 10.60 -17.33 -5.08
CA HIS A 85 11.03 -18.72 -5.23
C HIS A 85 12.55 -18.88 -5.01
N ASP A 86 13.31 -17.89 -5.49
CA ASP A 86 14.77 -17.83 -5.26
C ASP A 86 15.18 -16.37 -5.00
N PRO A 87 15.62 -16.03 -3.78
CA PRO A 87 15.98 -14.66 -3.42
C PRO A 87 17.11 -14.02 -4.24
N LYS A 88 17.94 -14.85 -4.93
CA LYS A 88 19.00 -14.34 -5.81
C LYS A 88 18.51 -14.00 -7.21
N THR A 89 17.30 -14.44 -7.54
CA THR A 89 16.67 -14.19 -8.84
C THR A 89 15.93 -12.87 -8.79
N ILE A 90 16.29 -11.98 -9.71
CA ILE A 90 15.66 -10.68 -9.87
C ILE A 90 15.17 -10.49 -11.30
N PHE A 91 14.05 -9.81 -11.44
CA PHE A 91 13.50 -9.35 -12.71
C PHE A 91 13.54 -7.84 -12.79
N PHE A 92 13.78 -7.32 -13.99
CA PHE A 92 13.81 -5.90 -14.24
C PHE A 92 13.13 -5.57 -15.56
N GLY A 93 12.30 -4.51 -15.57
CA GLY A 93 11.48 -4.14 -16.73
C GLY A 93 12.07 -2.95 -17.50
N SER A 94 12.33 -3.14 -18.80
CA SER A 94 12.52 -2.09 -19.81
C SER A 94 11.29 -2.08 -20.73
N GLN A 95 11.44 -2.13 -22.07
CA GLN A 95 10.39 -2.58 -23.00
C GLN A 95 10.29 -4.11 -23.00
N ARG A 96 11.28 -4.80 -22.45
CA ARG A 96 11.32 -6.26 -22.30
C ARG A 96 11.61 -6.63 -20.83
N VAL A 97 11.37 -7.89 -20.49
CA VAL A 97 11.65 -8.41 -19.16
C VAL A 97 13.04 -9.03 -19.13
N TRP A 98 13.87 -8.50 -18.27
CA TRP A 98 15.19 -9.05 -17.95
C TRP A 98 15.14 -9.91 -16.70
N VAL A 99 15.91 -10.98 -16.66
CA VAL A 99 16.10 -11.84 -15.48
C VAL A 99 17.58 -12.06 -15.22
N SER A 100 17.92 -12.02 -13.95
CA SER A 100 19.22 -12.46 -13.42
C SER A 100 18.99 -13.48 -12.32
N ASN A 101 19.76 -14.58 -12.32
CA ASN A 101 19.70 -15.61 -11.27
C ASN A 101 20.85 -15.50 -10.26
N ASN A 102 21.67 -14.46 -10.36
CA ASN A 102 22.86 -14.22 -9.54
C ASN A 102 22.98 -12.78 -9.07
N ARG A 103 21.83 -12.19 -8.64
CA ARG A 103 21.79 -10.85 -8.06
C ARG A 103 22.21 -9.72 -9.01
N GLY A 104 22.06 -9.90 -10.31
CA GLY A 104 22.35 -8.89 -11.32
C GLY A 104 23.78 -8.94 -11.87
N ASP A 105 24.57 -9.96 -11.54
CA ASP A 105 25.91 -10.10 -12.13
C ASP A 105 25.82 -10.45 -13.62
N ASP A 106 24.84 -11.29 -14.01
CA ASP A 106 24.53 -11.60 -15.40
C ASP A 106 23.04 -11.43 -15.67
N TRP A 107 22.69 -11.00 -16.87
CA TRP A 107 21.31 -10.77 -17.29
C TRP A 107 21.00 -11.50 -18.61
N ARG A 108 19.77 -11.96 -18.74
CA ARG A 108 19.20 -12.41 -20.01
C ARG A 108 17.79 -11.86 -20.18
N ALA A 109 17.43 -11.47 -21.39
CA ALA A 109 16.06 -11.14 -21.73
C ALA A 109 15.22 -12.41 -21.84
N ILE A 110 14.03 -12.43 -21.24
CA ILE A 110 13.04 -13.51 -21.33
C ILE A 110 11.80 -13.09 -22.12
N SER A 111 11.87 -11.96 -22.80
CA SER A 111 10.84 -11.50 -23.73
C SER A 111 11.43 -10.68 -24.87
N GLY A 112 10.68 -10.53 -25.95
CA GLY A 112 10.86 -9.44 -26.88
C GLY A 112 10.27 -8.13 -26.33
N ASP A 113 10.04 -7.14 -27.20
CA ASP A 113 9.32 -5.91 -26.86
C ASP A 113 7.85 -6.24 -26.53
N LEU A 114 7.45 -5.97 -25.29
CA LEU A 114 6.11 -6.24 -24.75
C LEU A 114 5.17 -5.03 -24.85
N THR A 115 5.63 -3.93 -25.42
CA THR A 115 4.90 -2.66 -25.56
C THR A 115 4.22 -2.53 -26.91
N LEU A 116 3.62 -1.37 -27.20
CA LEU A 116 3.13 -1.03 -28.54
C LEU A 116 4.26 -0.52 -29.46
N ASN A 117 5.39 -0.13 -28.90
CA ASN A 117 6.55 0.43 -29.62
C ASN A 117 6.16 1.57 -30.57
N GLN A 118 5.34 2.49 -30.10
CA GLN A 118 4.84 3.62 -30.89
C GLN A 118 5.94 4.68 -31.05
N GLU A 119 6.02 5.28 -32.23
CA GLU A 119 6.90 6.44 -32.45
C GLU A 119 6.44 7.62 -31.59
N ARG A 120 7.25 7.97 -30.58
CA ARG A 120 6.90 8.96 -29.59
C ARG A 120 6.58 10.33 -30.17
N PHE A 121 7.34 10.75 -31.17
CA PHE A 121 7.20 12.07 -31.78
C PHE A 121 5.95 12.20 -32.65
N SER A 122 5.33 11.10 -33.02
CA SER A 122 4.05 11.06 -33.72
C SER A 122 2.84 11.09 -32.78
N LEU A 123 3.06 10.98 -31.45
CA LEU A 123 2.00 10.96 -30.47
C LEU A 123 1.59 12.37 -30.05
N PRO A 124 0.30 12.59 -29.77
CA PRO A 124 -0.15 13.90 -29.30
C PRO A 124 0.37 14.21 -27.88
N ILE A 125 0.81 15.45 -27.70
CA ILE A 125 1.14 16.04 -26.41
C ILE A 125 0.19 17.22 -26.21
N MET A 126 -0.48 17.29 -25.08
CA MET A 126 -1.50 18.30 -24.81
C MET A 126 -2.64 18.29 -25.86
N GLY A 127 -3.02 17.07 -26.32
CA GLY A 127 -4.09 16.87 -27.30
C GLY A 127 -3.73 17.16 -28.74
N LYS A 128 -2.46 17.44 -29.06
CA LYS A 128 -2.00 17.84 -30.39
C LYS A 128 -0.63 17.23 -30.69
N VAL A 129 -0.43 16.76 -31.93
CA VAL A 129 0.91 16.40 -32.41
C VAL A 129 1.72 17.68 -32.56
N GLN A 130 2.86 17.75 -31.90
CA GLN A 130 3.72 18.94 -31.83
C GLN A 130 4.74 18.95 -32.96
N SER A 131 5.20 20.16 -33.32
CA SER A 131 6.34 20.31 -34.21
C SER A 131 7.61 19.82 -33.53
N TRP A 132 8.55 19.31 -34.34
CA TRP A 132 9.90 18.98 -33.87
C TRP A 132 10.62 20.20 -33.24
N ASP A 133 10.37 21.39 -33.81
CA ASP A 133 10.95 22.66 -33.32
C ASP A 133 10.12 23.30 -32.17
N ASN A 134 9.24 22.53 -31.56
CA ASN A 134 8.44 23.00 -30.43
C ASN A 134 9.37 23.44 -29.30
N PRO A 135 9.10 24.59 -28.61
CA PRO A 135 9.85 25.00 -27.43
C PRO A 135 9.75 24.02 -26.24
N TRP A 136 8.80 23.12 -26.27
CA TRP A 136 8.71 22.03 -25.31
C TRP A 136 9.78 20.98 -25.64
N ASP A 137 10.63 20.70 -24.66
CA ASP A 137 11.60 19.63 -24.82
C ASP A 137 10.92 18.25 -24.69
N VAL A 138 10.65 17.64 -25.83
CA VAL A 138 10.05 16.30 -25.87
C VAL A 138 10.99 15.25 -25.26
N TYR A 139 12.30 15.49 -25.28
CA TYR A 139 13.28 14.61 -24.63
C TYR A 139 13.31 14.71 -23.10
N ALA A 140 12.85 15.83 -22.54
CA ALA A 140 12.78 16.00 -21.09
C ALA A 140 11.65 15.17 -20.45
N MET A 141 10.80 14.55 -21.24
CA MET A 141 9.73 13.67 -20.75
C MET A 141 10.26 12.27 -20.47
N SER A 142 9.61 11.57 -19.55
CA SER A 142 9.88 10.15 -19.28
C SER A 142 9.85 9.32 -20.56
N THR A 143 10.74 8.34 -20.65
CA THR A 143 10.73 7.36 -21.74
C THR A 143 9.36 6.67 -21.80
N TYR A 144 8.81 6.53 -23.00
CA TYR A 144 7.50 5.92 -23.26
C TYR A 144 7.65 4.57 -23.96
N ASN A 145 6.58 3.77 -24.02
CA ASN A 145 6.57 2.38 -24.44
C ASN A 145 7.51 1.55 -23.54
N THR A 146 7.20 1.52 -22.27
CA THR A 146 8.00 0.88 -21.22
C THR A 146 7.14 0.03 -20.29
N ILE A 147 7.73 -0.96 -19.67
CA ILE A 147 7.08 -1.71 -18.58
C ILE A 147 7.11 -0.85 -17.33
N THR A 148 5.95 -0.74 -16.67
CA THR A 148 5.72 0.06 -15.46
C THR A 148 5.43 -0.77 -14.23
N SER A 149 5.04 -2.02 -14.42
CA SER A 149 4.79 -2.94 -13.32
C SER A 149 5.10 -4.38 -13.71
N LEU A 150 5.67 -5.14 -12.76
CA LEU A 150 6.00 -6.56 -12.88
C LEU A 150 5.50 -7.33 -11.67
N SER A 151 5.04 -8.56 -11.88
CA SER A 151 4.68 -9.46 -10.81
C SER A 151 4.93 -10.92 -11.23
N GLN A 152 5.60 -11.69 -10.39
CA GLN A 152 5.69 -13.15 -10.50
C GLN A 152 4.71 -13.78 -9.53
N SER A 153 4.04 -14.84 -9.92
CA SER A 153 3.20 -15.60 -9.00
C SER A 153 4.06 -16.26 -7.91
N PRO A 154 3.74 -16.09 -6.62
CA PRO A 154 4.44 -16.81 -5.56
C PRO A 154 4.01 -18.27 -5.45
N VAL A 155 2.97 -18.69 -6.19
CA VAL A 155 2.45 -20.06 -6.21
C VAL A 155 3.08 -20.88 -7.34
N ASP A 156 3.39 -20.24 -8.48
CA ASP A 156 4.00 -20.88 -9.65
C ASP A 156 5.04 -19.93 -10.26
N GLU A 157 6.31 -20.33 -10.22
CA GLU A 157 7.43 -19.52 -10.72
C GLU A 157 7.37 -19.20 -12.22
N ASN A 158 6.66 -20.03 -13.00
CA ASN A 158 6.53 -19.89 -14.45
C ASN A 158 5.58 -18.76 -14.86
N ILE A 159 4.75 -18.28 -13.94
CA ILE A 159 3.74 -17.26 -14.21
C ILE A 159 4.27 -15.87 -13.87
N ILE A 160 4.41 -15.03 -14.91
CA ILE A 160 4.88 -13.65 -14.77
C ILE A 160 3.92 -12.72 -15.53
N TYR A 161 3.62 -11.58 -14.93
CA TYR A 161 2.78 -10.53 -15.50
C TYR A 161 3.59 -9.24 -15.65
N ALA A 162 3.36 -8.52 -16.75
CA ALA A 162 3.92 -7.20 -17.02
C ALA A 162 2.81 -6.23 -17.45
N GLY A 163 2.86 -5.01 -16.94
CA GLY A 163 2.00 -3.90 -17.33
C GLY A 163 2.81 -2.76 -17.90
N THR A 164 2.27 -2.02 -18.87
CA THR A 164 2.99 -0.97 -19.61
C THR A 164 2.32 0.40 -19.50
N ASP A 165 3.08 1.45 -19.82
CA ASP A 165 2.60 2.84 -19.86
C ASP A 165 1.73 3.15 -21.09
N ASP A 166 1.75 2.31 -22.10
CA ASP A 166 1.01 2.44 -23.36
C ASP A 166 -0.25 1.56 -23.44
N GLY A 167 -0.66 0.98 -22.30
CA GLY A 167 -1.94 0.29 -22.15
C GLY A 167 -1.94 -1.17 -22.58
N ILE A 168 -0.86 -1.88 -22.28
CA ILE A 168 -0.74 -3.33 -22.52
C ILE A 168 -0.52 -4.07 -21.21
N ILE A 169 -1.22 -5.18 -21.05
CA ILE A 169 -0.92 -6.23 -20.09
C ILE A 169 -0.36 -7.41 -20.87
N GLN A 170 0.74 -7.96 -20.42
CA GLN A 170 1.34 -9.15 -20.96
C GLN A 170 1.52 -10.20 -19.85
N TYR A 171 1.33 -11.46 -20.18
CA TYR A 171 1.60 -12.54 -19.24
C TYR A 171 2.23 -13.75 -19.91
N THR A 172 3.02 -14.48 -19.16
CA THR A 172 3.58 -15.79 -19.53
C THR A 172 3.17 -16.83 -18.49
N GLN A 173 3.06 -18.09 -18.91
CA GLN A 173 2.81 -19.26 -18.05
C GLN A 173 3.93 -20.31 -18.19
N ASN A 174 5.04 -19.95 -18.85
CA ASN A 174 6.18 -20.82 -19.13
C ASN A 174 7.51 -20.06 -19.00
N TYR A 175 7.60 -19.22 -17.96
CA TYR A 175 8.82 -18.46 -17.62
C TYR A 175 9.39 -17.60 -18.76
N GLY A 176 8.51 -17.08 -19.63
CA GLY A 176 8.90 -16.15 -20.71
C GLY A 176 9.14 -16.79 -22.06
N GLU A 177 8.98 -18.12 -22.23
CA GLU A 177 9.09 -18.75 -23.56
C GLU A 177 8.05 -18.20 -24.53
N THR A 178 6.83 -17.93 -24.03
CA THR A 178 5.76 -17.30 -24.80
C THR A 178 5.04 -16.27 -23.96
N TRP A 179 4.61 -15.16 -24.60
CA TRP A 179 3.87 -14.09 -23.98
C TRP A 179 2.51 -13.89 -24.63
N THR A 180 1.49 -13.68 -23.82
CA THR A 180 0.13 -13.38 -24.28
C THR A 180 -0.21 -11.92 -24.01
N LYS A 181 -0.64 -11.22 -25.07
CA LYS A 181 -0.95 -9.78 -25.04
C LYS A 181 -2.44 -9.54 -24.77
N VAL A 182 -2.74 -8.64 -23.86
CA VAL A 182 -4.07 -8.13 -23.56
C VAL A 182 -4.03 -6.61 -23.64
N ASN A 183 -4.77 -6.02 -24.58
CA ASN A 183 -4.96 -4.58 -24.62
C ASN A 183 -5.93 -4.17 -23.50
N VAL A 184 -5.62 -3.09 -22.76
CA VAL A 184 -6.42 -2.66 -21.62
C VAL A 184 -7.86 -2.28 -21.95
N GLU A 185 -8.15 -1.85 -23.19
CA GLU A 185 -9.51 -1.58 -23.65
C GLU A 185 -10.43 -2.81 -23.72
N LYS A 186 -9.87 -4.03 -23.57
CA LYS A 186 -10.66 -5.26 -23.41
C LYS A 186 -11.24 -5.39 -21.99
N LEU A 187 -10.69 -4.66 -21.02
CA LEU A 187 -11.22 -4.61 -19.67
C LEU A 187 -12.48 -3.73 -19.68
N PRO A 188 -13.58 -4.14 -19.03
CA PRO A 188 -14.86 -3.43 -19.10
C PRO A 188 -14.76 -1.96 -18.68
N GLY A 189 -14.95 -1.03 -19.63
CA GLY A 189 -14.98 0.41 -19.37
C GLY A 189 -13.61 1.10 -19.26
N VAL A 190 -12.52 0.42 -19.57
CA VAL A 190 -11.17 1.00 -19.57
C VAL A 190 -10.90 1.68 -20.91
N PRO A 191 -10.49 2.96 -20.93
CA PRO A 191 -10.08 3.64 -22.16
C PRO A 191 -8.81 3.04 -22.76
N LYS A 192 -8.68 3.12 -24.08
CA LYS A 192 -7.47 2.71 -24.79
C LYS A 192 -6.26 3.51 -24.31
N GLY A 193 -5.12 2.82 -24.12
CA GLY A 193 -3.87 3.45 -23.74
C GLY A 193 -3.82 3.90 -22.27
N SER A 194 -4.77 3.44 -21.41
CA SER A 194 -4.69 3.68 -19.98
C SER A 194 -3.42 3.06 -19.41
N PHE A 195 -2.75 3.82 -18.55
CA PHE A 195 -1.49 3.44 -17.91
C PHE A 195 -1.71 2.31 -16.89
N VAL A 196 -0.85 1.29 -16.88
CA VAL A 196 -0.88 0.23 -15.86
C VAL A 196 -0.05 0.65 -14.67
N ASN A 197 -0.69 1.10 -13.60
CA ASN A 197 -0.03 1.53 -12.36
C ASN A 197 0.57 0.36 -11.58
N ASP A 198 -0.20 -0.71 -11.46
CA ASP A 198 0.18 -1.86 -10.66
C ASP A 198 -0.43 -3.15 -11.21
N ILE A 199 0.36 -4.22 -11.21
CA ILE A 199 -0.09 -5.57 -11.51
C ILE A 199 0.40 -6.50 -10.42
N LYS A 200 -0.51 -7.32 -9.85
CA LYS A 200 -0.20 -8.19 -8.72
C LYS A 200 -0.77 -9.58 -8.95
N ALA A 201 0.09 -10.57 -9.01
CA ALA A 201 -0.32 -11.96 -8.88
C ALA A 201 -0.85 -12.19 -7.45
N ASP A 202 -1.93 -12.96 -7.34
CA ASP A 202 -2.49 -13.34 -6.05
C ASP A 202 -1.51 -14.21 -5.25
N LEU A 203 -1.45 -14.00 -3.93
CA LEU A 203 -0.50 -14.71 -3.07
C LEU A 203 -0.88 -16.19 -2.84
N PHE A 204 -2.11 -16.61 -3.16
CA PHE A 204 -2.67 -17.91 -2.80
C PHE A 204 -3.17 -18.72 -4.00
N ASP A 205 -3.41 -18.07 -5.14
CA ASP A 205 -3.97 -18.69 -6.34
C ASP A 205 -3.20 -18.26 -7.61
N ALA A 206 -2.56 -19.21 -8.26
CA ALA A 206 -1.77 -18.96 -9.47
C ALA A 206 -2.58 -18.38 -10.64
N ASN A 207 -3.88 -18.65 -10.71
CA ASN A 207 -4.75 -18.14 -11.77
C ASN A 207 -5.35 -16.77 -11.49
N THR A 208 -5.18 -16.23 -10.29
CA THR A 208 -5.72 -14.92 -9.92
C THR A 208 -4.66 -13.83 -10.03
N VAL A 209 -5.05 -12.72 -10.66
CA VAL A 209 -4.21 -11.52 -10.83
C VAL A 209 -5.07 -10.26 -10.72
N TYR A 210 -4.49 -9.21 -10.18
CA TYR A 210 -5.10 -7.89 -10.01
C TYR A 210 -4.36 -6.87 -10.87
N VAL A 211 -5.09 -5.89 -11.41
CA VAL A 211 -4.49 -4.78 -12.14
C VAL A 211 -5.15 -3.46 -11.77
N LEU A 212 -4.34 -2.44 -11.59
CA LEU A 212 -4.74 -1.07 -11.38
C LEU A 212 -4.29 -0.23 -12.56
N LEU A 213 -5.20 0.59 -13.07
CA LEU A 213 -4.91 1.46 -14.21
C LEU A 213 -5.34 2.90 -13.89
N ASP A 214 -4.77 3.83 -14.60
CA ASP A 214 -5.24 5.21 -14.58
C ASP A 214 -5.25 5.84 -15.97
N ASN A 215 -6.06 6.88 -16.12
CA ASN A 215 -6.17 7.65 -17.34
C ASN A 215 -6.21 9.16 -17.05
N HIS A 216 -5.61 9.59 -15.94
CA HIS A 216 -5.65 10.98 -15.46
C HIS A 216 -5.04 11.98 -16.45
N LYS A 217 -4.06 11.55 -17.25
CA LYS A 217 -3.44 12.38 -18.29
C LYS A 217 -4.45 12.84 -19.35
N PHE A 218 -5.61 12.17 -19.43
CA PHE A 218 -6.72 12.50 -20.32
C PHE A 218 -7.94 13.06 -19.56
N GLY A 219 -7.77 13.47 -18.29
CA GLY A 219 -8.83 14.04 -17.47
C GLY A 219 -9.83 13.02 -16.92
N ASP A 220 -9.49 11.75 -16.94
CA ASP A 220 -10.31 10.66 -16.43
C ASP A 220 -9.70 10.10 -15.15
N TYR A 221 -10.37 10.33 -14.02
CA TYR A 221 -9.89 10.02 -12.67
C TYR A 221 -10.64 8.85 -12.01
N LYS A 222 -11.28 8.00 -12.79
CA LYS A 222 -12.04 6.85 -12.26
C LYS A 222 -11.14 5.81 -11.60
N PRO A 223 -11.65 5.09 -10.58
CA PRO A 223 -10.93 4.01 -9.92
C PRO A 223 -10.97 2.74 -10.79
N TYR A 224 -9.95 2.52 -11.58
CA TYR A 224 -9.81 1.33 -12.43
C TYR A 224 -9.10 0.22 -11.66
N VAL A 225 -9.86 -0.66 -11.03
CA VAL A 225 -9.36 -1.82 -10.26
C VAL A 225 -10.01 -3.08 -10.79
N TYR A 226 -9.20 -4.01 -11.29
CA TYR A 226 -9.69 -5.23 -11.94
C TYR A 226 -9.06 -6.47 -11.35
N LYS A 227 -9.81 -7.56 -11.41
CA LYS A 227 -9.41 -8.90 -11.01
C LYS A 227 -9.68 -9.86 -12.17
N SER A 228 -8.72 -10.72 -12.45
CA SER A 228 -8.87 -11.92 -13.26
C SER A 228 -8.74 -13.16 -12.36
N THR A 229 -9.49 -14.21 -12.64
CA THR A 229 -9.41 -15.52 -11.96
C THR A 229 -9.12 -16.66 -12.92
N ASP A 230 -8.71 -16.33 -14.14
CA ASP A 230 -8.43 -17.28 -15.23
C ASP A 230 -7.08 -17.02 -15.90
N GLY A 231 -6.12 -16.49 -15.14
CA GLY A 231 -4.76 -16.21 -15.60
C GLY A 231 -4.63 -15.01 -16.53
N GLY A 232 -5.54 -14.03 -16.44
CA GLY A 232 -5.49 -12.81 -17.24
C GLY A 232 -6.30 -12.85 -18.53
N LYS A 233 -7.11 -13.90 -18.77
CA LYS A 233 -7.91 -14.05 -19.99
C LYS A 233 -9.17 -13.20 -19.94
N SER A 234 -9.84 -13.12 -18.80
CA SER A 234 -11.00 -12.27 -18.56
C SER A 234 -10.86 -11.44 -17.30
N TRP A 235 -11.53 -10.30 -17.23
CA TRP A 235 -11.37 -9.30 -16.19
C TRP A 235 -12.71 -8.78 -15.68
N LYS A 236 -12.80 -8.63 -14.37
CA LYS A 236 -13.95 -8.06 -13.69
C LYS A 236 -13.50 -6.80 -12.92
N ASN A 237 -14.26 -5.71 -13.05
CA ASN A 237 -14.08 -4.54 -12.22
C ASN A 237 -14.42 -4.89 -10.76
N ILE A 238 -13.53 -4.56 -9.84
CA ILE A 238 -13.69 -4.77 -8.41
C ILE A 238 -13.51 -3.47 -7.61
N GLY A 239 -13.69 -2.30 -8.24
CA GLY A 239 -13.56 -0.99 -7.59
C GLY A 239 -14.78 -0.54 -6.78
N ASP A 240 -15.77 -1.42 -6.52
CA ASP A 240 -16.98 -1.06 -5.77
C ASP A 240 -16.66 -0.54 -4.36
N GLY A 241 -17.19 0.64 -4.03
CA GLY A 241 -16.93 1.35 -2.78
C GLY A 241 -15.82 2.39 -2.85
N VAL A 242 -15.04 2.46 -3.93
CA VAL A 242 -14.11 3.56 -4.19
C VAL A 242 -14.82 4.62 -5.03
N PRO A 243 -14.92 5.89 -4.57
CA PRO A 243 -15.63 6.92 -5.32
C PRO A 243 -14.94 7.29 -6.63
N ASP A 244 -15.72 7.79 -7.60
CA ASP A 244 -15.17 8.43 -8.78
C ASP A 244 -14.28 9.62 -8.37
N GLY A 245 -13.20 9.85 -9.12
CA GLY A 245 -12.19 10.84 -8.80
C GLY A 245 -11.04 10.33 -7.92
N PHE A 246 -11.08 9.06 -7.50
CA PHE A 246 -10.05 8.43 -6.67
C PHE A 246 -9.20 7.47 -7.51
N ILE A 247 -8.13 7.99 -8.10
CA ILE A 247 -7.15 7.14 -8.80
C ILE A 247 -6.59 6.12 -7.80
N CYS A 248 -6.44 4.88 -8.25
CA CYS A 248 -5.87 3.79 -7.48
C CYS A 248 -4.43 3.54 -7.90
N TRP A 249 -3.49 3.62 -6.95
CA TRP A 249 -2.06 3.58 -7.23
C TRP A 249 -1.42 2.23 -6.95
N ARG A 250 -1.78 1.62 -5.81
CA ARG A 250 -1.11 0.40 -5.35
C ARG A 250 -2.08 -0.51 -4.63
N LEU A 251 -1.95 -1.82 -4.85
CA LEU A 251 -2.70 -2.85 -4.16
C LEU A 251 -1.75 -3.79 -3.43
N VAL A 252 -2.06 -4.11 -2.17
CA VAL A 252 -1.36 -5.15 -1.42
C VAL A 252 -2.37 -6.10 -0.79
N GLN A 253 -2.06 -7.39 -0.85
CA GLN A 253 -2.86 -8.47 -0.26
C GLN A 253 -2.18 -8.93 1.03
N ASP A 254 -2.98 -9.24 2.05
CA ASP A 254 -2.45 -9.83 3.27
C ASP A 254 -1.83 -11.22 3.00
N HIS A 255 -0.73 -11.50 3.67
CA HIS A 255 0.03 -12.73 3.47
C HIS A 255 -0.54 -13.94 4.22
N VAL A 256 -1.62 -13.78 5.00
CA VAL A 256 -2.28 -14.82 5.79
C VAL A 256 -3.73 -15.01 5.36
N ASP A 257 -4.49 -13.93 5.19
CA ASP A 257 -5.89 -13.96 4.75
C ASP A 257 -6.01 -13.44 3.31
N LYS A 258 -6.32 -14.33 2.38
CA LYS A 258 -6.50 -13.99 0.96
C LYS A 258 -7.58 -12.94 0.69
N ASN A 259 -8.52 -12.76 1.61
CA ASN A 259 -9.63 -11.83 1.46
C ASN A 259 -9.32 -10.42 1.97
N LEU A 260 -8.27 -10.28 2.79
CA LEU A 260 -7.85 -8.98 3.33
C LEU A 260 -6.88 -8.31 2.37
N MET A 261 -7.26 -7.12 1.91
CA MET A 261 -6.49 -6.35 0.93
C MET A 261 -6.53 -4.87 1.28
N PHE A 262 -5.48 -4.15 0.91
CA PHE A 262 -5.39 -2.70 1.05
C PHE A 262 -5.13 -2.05 -0.30
N LEU A 263 -5.76 -0.91 -0.53
CA LEU A 263 -5.69 -0.15 -1.77
C LEU A 263 -5.27 1.29 -1.46
N GLY A 264 -4.12 1.69 -1.97
CA GLY A 264 -3.63 3.07 -1.93
C GLY A 264 -4.26 3.88 -3.05
N THR A 265 -4.89 5.01 -2.68
CA THR A 265 -5.58 5.89 -3.62
C THR A 265 -5.06 7.32 -3.53
N GLU A 266 -5.55 8.19 -4.43
CA GLU A 266 -5.25 9.62 -4.41
C GLU A 266 -5.66 10.31 -3.10
N TYR A 267 -6.64 9.77 -2.37
CA TYR A 267 -7.16 10.42 -1.15
C TYR A 267 -7.25 9.48 0.05
N GLY A 268 -6.25 8.61 0.22
CA GLY A 268 -6.12 7.74 1.37
C GLY A 268 -6.10 6.25 1.05
N ILE A 269 -6.34 5.43 2.07
CA ILE A 269 -6.33 3.97 1.98
C ILE A 269 -7.76 3.45 2.02
N TYR A 270 -8.02 2.41 1.24
CA TYR A 270 -9.21 1.60 1.32
C TYR A 270 -8.84 0.18 1.72
N VAL A 271 -9.70 -0.47 2.49
CA VAL A 271 -9.54 -1.87 2.90
C VAL A 271 -10.70 -2.70 2.35
N SER A 272 -10.39 -3.89 1.90
CA SER A 272 -11.38 -4.93 1.58
C SER A 272 -11.11 -6.15 2.45
N VAL A 273 -12.17 -6.72 3.02
CA VAL A 273 -12.13 -7.95 3.81
C VAL A 273 -12.86 -9.11 3.10
N ASN A 274 -13.16 -8.94 1.82
CA ASN A 274 -13.90 -9.90 1.02
C ASN A 274 -13.31 -10.11 -0.38
N GLY A 275 -11.97 -10.04 -0.48
CA GLY A 275 -11.24 -10.33 -1.71
C GLY A 275 -11.42 -9.30 -2.82
N GLY A 276 -11.63 -8.03 -2.46
CA GLY A 276 -11.83 -6.92 -3.39
C GLY A 276 -13.27 -6.73 -3.85
N ASN A 277 -14.24 -7.50 -3.36
CA ASN A 277 -15.64 -7.33 -3.79
C ASN A 277 -16.28 -6.04 -3.28
N LYS A 278 -15.78 -5.47 -2.18
CA LYS A 278 -16.17 -4.17 -1.65
C LYS A 278 -15.02 -3.52 -0.92
N TRP A 279 -14.86 -2.24 -1.14
CA TRP A 279 -13.85 -1.41 -0.48
C TRP A 279 -14.50 -0.44 0.50
N VAL A 280 -13.86 -0.26 1.66
CA VAL A 280 -14.27 0.68 2.69
C VAL A 280 -13.09 1.61 2.97
N LYS A 281 -13.35 2.91 3.09
CA LYS A 281 -12.31 3.87 3.41
C LYS A 281 -11.73 3.60 4.80
N PHE A 282 -10.42 3.48 4.86
CA PHE A 282 -9.66 3.30 6.09
C PHE A 282 -8.94 4.61 6.42
N SER A 283 -9.49 5.42 7.32
CA SER A 283 -9.11 6.82 7.47
C SER A 283 -8.67 7.23 8.86
N SER A 284 -8.78 6.38 9.88
CA SER A 284 -8.36 6.74 11.23
C SER A 284 -6.85 7.02 11.29
N GLY A 285 -6.47 8.16 11.85
CA GLY A 285 -5.08 8.57 11.99
C GLY A 285 -4.36 9.00 10.70
N LEU A 286 -5.02 8.92 9.53
CA LEU A 286 -4.44 9.33 8.26
C LEU A 286 -5.04 10.65 7.77
N PRO A 287 -4.22 11.62 7.32
CA PRO A 287 -4.72 12.79 6.62
C PRO A 287 -5.27 12.41 5.24
N THR A 288 -6.08 13.28 4.65
CA THR A 288 -6.44 13.17 3.24
C THR A 288 -5.22 13.50 2.39
N ILE A 289 -4.59 12.47 1.84
CA ILE A 289 -3.35 12.57 1.06
C ILE A 289 -3.24 11.40 0.09
N SER A 290 -2.53 11.60 -1.02
CA SER A 290 -2.25 10.53 -1.97
C SER A 290 -1.31 9.48 -1.36
N ILE A 291 -1.72 8.22 -1.45
CA ILE A 291 -0.94 7.06 -1.03
C ILE A 291 -0.37 6.42 -2.29
N ARG A 292 0.89 6.69 -2.55
CA ARG A 292 1.56 6.29 -3.80
C ARG A 292 2.11 4.88 -3.77
N ASP A 293 2.44 4.38 -2.56
CA ASP A 293 2.89 3.00 -2.40
C ASP A 293 2.44 2.43 -1.06
N LEU A 294 2.28 1.12 -1.03
CA LEU A 294 1.93 0.32 0.14
C LEU A 294 2.86 -0.90 0.23
N ALA A 295 3.30 -1.20 1.44
CA ALA A 295 4.07 -2.41 1.72
C ALA A 295 3.62 -3.05 3.03
N ILE A 296 3.62 -4.38 3.08
CA ILE A 296 3.36 -5.16 4.30
C ILE A 296 4.68 -5.67 4.85
N GLN A 297 5.01 -5.25 6.05
CA GLN A 297 6.09 -5.84 6.85
C GLN A 297 5.55 -7.12 7.50
N LYS A 298 5.81 -8.26 6.86
CA LYS A 298 5.16 -9.55 7.18
C LYS A 298 5.45 -10.06 8.58
N ARG A 299 6.67 -9.83 9.12
CA ARG A 299 7.08 -10.32 10.45
C ARG A 299 6.26 -9.69 11.59
N GLU A 300 5.97 -8.38 11.46
CA GLU A 300 5.27 -7.61 12.50
C GLU A 300 3.78 -7.40 12.17
N ASN A 301 3.33 -7.78 10.96
CA ASN A 301 2.01 -7.45 10.41
C ASN A 301 1.75 -5.94 10.35
N ASP A 302 2.78 -5.16 10.04
CA ASP A 302 2.64 -3.71 9.90
C ASP A 302 2.32 -3.34 8.46
N LEU A 303 1.39 -2.40 8.26
CA LEU A 303 1.12 -1.80 6.96
C LEU A 303 1.85 -0.46 6.86
N VAL A 304 2.76 -0.36 5.89
CA VAL A 304 3.52 0.86 5.62
C VAL A 304 2.91 1.57 4.42
N ALA A 305 2.57 2.82 4.57
CA ALA A 305 2.02 3.68 3.52
C ALA A 305 2.98 4.81 3.19
N ALA A 306 3.42 4.86 1.92
CA ALA A 306 4.21 5.96 1.39
C ALA A 306 3.28 7.01 0.79
N THR A 307 3.38 8.24 1.28
CA THR A 307 2.51 9.34 0.88
C THR A 307 3.20 10.29 -0.09
N PHE A 308 2.43 11.01 -0.86
CA PHE A 308 2.97 12.08 -1.68
C PHE A 308 3.18 13.35 -0.82
N GLY A 309 4.43 13.57 -0.41
CA GLY A 309 4.87 14.80 0.24
C GLY A 309 4.74 14.86 1.77
N ARG A 310 4.27 13.79 2.45
CA ARG A 310 4.18 13.74 3.92
C ARG A 310 4.86 12.53 4.56
N GLY A 311 5.88 11.95 3.89
CA GLY A 311 6.65 10.84 4.40
C GLY A 311 5.85 9.53 4.49
N PHE A 312 6.12 8.74 5.51
CA PHE A 312 5.56 7.41 5.71
C PHE A 312 4.62 7.37 6.92
N TYR A 313 3.55 6.60 6.79
CA TYR A 313 2.68 6.22 7.91
C TYR A 313 2.77 4.72 8.09
N VAL A 314 2.77 4.28 9.34
CA VAL A 314 2.82 2.87 9.71
C VAL A 314 1.61 2.55 10.58
N LEU A 315 0.83 1.58 10.16
CA LEU A 315 -0.18 0.95 11.01
C LEU A 315 0.47 -0.29 11.62
N ASP A 316 0.76 -0.21 12.90
CA ASP A 316 1.33 -1.31 13.66
C ASP A 316 0.28 -2.41 13.83
N ASP A 317 0.64 -3.64 13.53
CA ASP A 317 -0.16 -4.86 13.74
C ASP A 317 -1.63 -4.78 13.29
N TYR A 318 -1.83 -4.82 11.98
CA TYR A 318 -3.18 -4.85 11.39
C TYR A 318 -3.86 -6.24 11.47
N SER A 319 -3.26 -7.23 12.13
CA SER A 319 -3.71 -8.64 12.10
C SER A 319 -5.14 -8.84 12.61
N SER A 320 -5.62 -7.97 13.49
CA SER A 320 -7.01 -7.96 13.94
C SER A 320 -8.04 -7.79 12.81
N LEU A 321 -7.66 -7.14 11.69
CA LEU A 321 -8.54 -6.99 10.52
C LEU A 321 -8.89 -8.32 9.85
N ARG A 322 -8.07 -9.36 10.00
CA ARG A 322 -8.32 -10.71 9.48
C ARG A 322 -9.61 -11.31 10.04
N PHE A 323 -10.00 -10.95 11.27
CA PHE A 323 -11.23 -11.42 11.88
C PHE A 323 -12.48 -10.74 11.30
N LEU A 324 -12.34 -9.59 10.64
CA LEU A 324 -13.47 -8.91 10.00
C LEU A 324 -13.96 -9.65 8.75
N SER A 325 -13.14 -10.47 8.12
CA SER A 325 -13.49 -11.26 6.94
C SER A 325 -14.41 -12.43 7.27
N SER A 326 -14.41 -12.91 8.51
CA SER A 326 -15.19 -14.05 8.97
C SER A 326 -16.53 -13.63 9.55
N ASN A 327 -17.47 -13.06 9.00
CA ASN A 327 -18.88 -12.80 9.42
C ASN A 327 -19.28 -12.99 10.92
N SER A 328 -18.32 -13.03 11.83
CA SER A 328 -18.48 -13.49 13.22
C SER A 328 -18.48 -12.35 14.25
N LEU A 329 -18.51 -11.08 13.82
CA LEU A 329 -18.54 -9.93 14.73
C LEU A 329 -19.95 -9.70 15.32
N LYS A 330 -20.48 -10.73 15.98
CA LYS A 330 -21.80 -10.68 16.65
C LYS A 330 -21.71 -10.39 18.14
N SER A 331 -20.51 -10.36 18.70
CA SER A 331 -20.24 -10.14 20.13
C SER A 331 -18.96 -9.33 20.29
N ASN A 332 -18.77 -8.76 21.47
CA ASN A 332 -17.53 -8.10 21.84
C ASN A 332 -16.36 -9.10 21.78
N ILE A 333 -15.25 -8.68 21.18
CA ILE A 333 -14.06 -9.51 21.00
C ILE A 333 -12.85 -8.70 21.42
N VAL A 334 -11.96 -9.31 22.20
CA VAL A 334 -10.59 -8.84 22.41
C VAL A 334 -9.69 -9.72 21.56
N PHE A 335 -8.92 -9.11 20.66
CA PHE A 335 -8.00 -9.83 19.80
C PHE A 335 -6.74 -10.20 20.56
N THR A 336 -6.16 -11.35 20.22
CA THR A 336 -4.88 -11.76 20.81
C THR A 336 -3.80 -10.73 20.47
N PRO A 337 -3.16 -10.10 21.46
CA PRO A 337 -2.10 -9.14 21.21
C PRO A 337 -0.87 -9.83 20.64
N ARG A 338 -0.11 -9.13 19.82
CA ARG A 338 1.21 -9.61 19.41
C ARG A 338 2.15 -9.68 20.63
N LYS A 339 3.22 -10.46 20.51
CA LYS A 339 4.25 -10.56 21.54
C LYS A 339 4.84 -9.18 21.81
N ALA A 340 4.66 -8.68 23.05
CA ALA A 340 5.25 -7.42 23.48
C ALA A 340 6.74 -7.59 23.75
N LEU A 341 7.52 -6.58 23.36
CA LEU A 341 8.95 -6.53 23.63
C LEU A 341 9.18 -5.86 24.98
N GLN A 342 9.89 -6.56 25.86
CA GLN A 342 10.39 -5.96 27.09
C GLN A 342 11.83 -5.49 26.88
N TYR A 343 12.08 -4.20 27.05
CA TYR A 343 13.39 -3.60 26.91
C TYR A 343 13.54 -2.39 27.83
N SER A 344 14.77 -2.02 28.14
CA SER A 344 15.07 -0.77 28.87
C SER A 344 15.22 0.35 27.81
N PRO A 345 14.35 1.37 27.82
CA PRO A 345 14.48 2.48 26.88
C PRO A 345 15.82 3.21 27.04
N ILE A 346 16.46 3.48 25.93
CA ILE A 346 17.68 4.28 25.91
C ILE A 346 17.25 5.74 26.10
N ARG A 347 17.69 6.36 27.19
CA ARG A 347 17.47 7.78 27.42
C ARG A 347 18.31 8.57 26.41
N SER A 348 17.66 9.16 25.42
CA SER A 348 18.29 10.20 24.61
C SER A 348 18.47 11.44 25.50
N GLY A 349 19.66 12.07 25.42
CA GLY A 349 19.94 13.26 26.21
C GLY A 349 18.83 14.29 26.08
N SER A 350 18.57 15.02 27.16
CA SER A 350 17.49 16.00 27.29
C SER A 350 17.66 17.29 26.47
N SER A 351 18.62 17.33 25.54
CA SER A 351 18.86 18.51 24.72
C SER A 351 17.73 18.64 23.68
N SER A 352 17.10 19.81 23.65
CA SER A 352 16.24 20.21 22.55
C SER A 352 16.99 20.09 21.24
N GLN A 353 16.39 19.38 20.27
CA GLN A 353 16.95 19.29 18.93
C GLN A 353 16.63 20.54 18.07
N GLY A 354 16.00 21.55 18.67
CA GLY A 354 15.56 22.76 17.99
C GLY A 354 14.13 22.69 17.48
N SER A 355 13.54 23.81 17.16
CA SER A 355 12.15 23.93 16.73
C SER A 355 11.85 23.31 15.37
N ASN A 356 12.88 23.10 14.54
CA ASN A 356 12.73 22.56 13.19
C ASN A 356 13.01 21.06 13.10
N THR A 357 13.22 20.37 14.22
CA THR A 357 13.52 18.95 14.22
C THR A 357 12.23 18.15 14.42
N TYR A 358 11.91 17.34 13.43
CA TYR A 358 10.81 16.39 13.51
C TYR A 358 11.29 15.07 14.11
N TYR A 359 10.46 14.49 14.94
CA TYR A 359 10.61 13.10 15.40
C TYR A 359 9.25 12.39 15.34
N ALA A 360 9.27 11.13 14.98
CA ALA A 360 8.08 10.28 15.04
C ALA A 360 8.08 9.53 16.38
N LYS A 361 6.91 9.43 17.00
CA LYS A 361 6.76 8.65 18.24
C LYS A 361 7.01 7.16 17.95
N ASN A 362 7.65 6.47 18.89
CA ASN A 362 7.66 5.02 18.87
C ASN A 362 6.24 4.48 19.08
N PRO A 363 5.94 3.23 18.64
CA PRO A 363 4.79 2.49 19.15
C PRO A 363 4.79 2.46 20.67
N ASP A 364 3.60 2.39 21.28
CA ASP A 364 3.48 2.36 22.74
C ASP A 364 4.22 1.15 23.34
N TYR A 365 4.81 1.36 24.50
CA TYR A 365 5.53 0.32 25.22
C TYR A 365 4.57 -0.65 25.89
N GLY A 366 4.81 -1.95 25.73
CA GLY A 366 4.01 -3.00 26.33
C GLY A 366 3.12 -3.76 25.36
N ALA A 367 2.15 -4.48 25.90
CA ALA A 367 1.16 -5.19 25.11
C ALA A 367 0.03 -4.24 24.69
N ILE A 368 -0.26 -4.20 23.40
CA ILE A 368 -1.37 -3.39 22.85
C ILE A 368 -2.54 -4.32 22.63
N PHE A 369 -3.67 -4.03 23.28
CA PHE A 369 -4.91 -4.77 23.13
C PHE A 369 -5.81 -4.08 22.10
N THR A 370 -6.13 -4.78 21.03
CA THR A 370 -7.14 -4.36 20.06
C THR A 370 -8.43 -5.08 20.39
N PHE A 371 -9.56 -4.40 20.35
CA PHE A 371 -10.86 -4.99 20.64
C PHE A 371 -11.93 -4.48 19.68
N TYR A 372 -12.99 -5.25 19.55
CA TYR A 372 -14.19 -4.91 18.80
C TYR A 372 -15.38 -4.89 19.75
N LEU A 373 -16.22 -3.86 19.64
CA LEU A 373 -17.49 -3.76 20.34
C LEU A 373 -18.63 -3.93 19.34
N SER A 374 -19.52 -4.88 19.61
CA SER A 374 -20.69 -5.17 18.76
C SER A 374 -21.74 -4.05 18.80
N ASP A 375 -21.79 -3.33 19.91
CA ASP A 375 -22.74 -2.27 20.15
C ASP A 375 -22.04 -0.92 20.31
N GLU A 376 -22.69 0.13 19.79
CA GLU A 376 -22.23 1.51 19.99
C GLU A 376 -22.43 1.91 21.46
N VAL A 377 -21.34 2.10 22.17
CA VAL A 377 -21.37 2.58 23.56
C VAL A 377 -21.55 4.10 23.55
N SER A 378 -22.78 4.57 23.78
CA SER A 378 -23.11 5.99 23.71
C SER A 378 -23.91 6.45 24.92
N THR A 379 -23.68 7.70 25.37
CA THR A 379 -24.44 8.32 26.44
C THR A 379 -25.87 8.64 25.99
N LYS A 380 -26.78 8.83 26.95
CA LYS A 380 -28.16 9.31 26.68
C LYS A 380 -28.12 10.62 25.87
N LYS A 381 -27.25 11.56 26.25
CA LYS A 381 -27.07 12.83 25.55
C LYS A 381 -26.60 12.65 24.09
N GLN A 382 -25.65 11.74 23.84
CA GLN A 382 -25.18 11.47 22.47
C GLN A 382 -26.30 10.85 21.62
N LYS A 383 -27.08 9.93 22.18
CA LYS A 383 -28.25 9.33 21.51
C LYS A 383 -29.27 10.38 21.12
N ARG A 384 -29.64 11.26 22.07
CA ARG A 384 -30.56 12.38 21.81
C ARG A 384 -30.02 13.30 20.71
N LYS A 385 -28.77 13.76 20.81
CA LYS A 385 -28.17 14.61 19.79
C LYS A 385 -28.12 13.97 18.40
N LYS A 386 -27.97 12.65 18.31
CA LYS A 386 -28.01 11.92 17.05
C LYS A 386 -29.41 11.98 16.42
N ILE A 387 -30.44 11.80 17.23
CA ILE A 387 -31.86 11.93 16.81
C ILE A 387 -32.17 13.37 16.39
N GLU A 388 -31.78 14.37 17.18
CA GLU A 388 -31.98 15.79 16.88
C GLU A 388 -31.35 16.16 15.53
N LYS A 389 -30.12 15.72 15.28
CA LYS A 389 -29.42 15.94 14.01
C LYS A 389 -30.13 15.32 12.78
N GLU A 390 -30.77 14.17 12.95
CA GLU A 390 -31.56 13.57 11.86
C GLU A 390 -32.88 14.34 11.64
N LEU A 391 -33.53 14.83 12.71
CA LEU A 391 -34.70 15.69 12.60
C LEU A 391 -34.36 17.03 11.93
N GLU A 392 -33.22 17.64 12.27
CA GLU A 392 -32.73 18.84 11.60
C GLU A 392 -32.54 18.63 10.09
N LYS A 393 -31.90 17.54 9.71
CA LYS A 393 -31.69 17.19 8.29
C LYS A 393 -33.01 16.99 7.53
N SER A 394 -34.03 16.49 8.18
CA SER A 394 -35.37 16.29 7.61
C SER A 394 -36.25 17.54 7.72
N ASN A 395 -35.71 18.68 8.24
CA ASN A 395 -36.42 19.91 8.51
C ASN A 395 -37.67 19.67 9.36
N SER A 396 -37.59 18.80 10.35
CA SER A 396 -38.65 18.43 11.28
C SER A 396 -38.44 19.14 12.63
N ASP A 397 -39.53 19.34 13.38
CA ASP A 397 -39.48 19.90 14.72
C ASP A 397 -38.70 19.02 15.68
N ILE A 398 -37.89 19.62 16.55
CA ILE A 398 -37.13 18.91 17.59
C ILE A 398 -37.96 19.00 18.90
N PRO A 399 -38.50 17.89 19.39
CA PRO A 399 -39.30 17.92 20.61
C PRO A 399 -38.40 18.17 21.83
N PHE A 400 -38.92 18.95 22.79
CA PHE A 400 -38.29 19.10 24.10
C PHE A 400 -38.29 17.74 24.84
N PRO A 401 -37.11 17.24 25.30
CA PRO A 401 -37.02 15.88 25.87
C PRO A 401 -37.66 15.76 27.26
N GLY A 402 -37.93 16.85 27.94
CA GLY A 402 -38.39 16.86 29.33
C GLY A 402 -37.24 17.05 30.33
N TRP A 403 -37.55 17.65 31.46
CA TRP A 403 -36.56 17.89 32.51
C TRP A 403 -36.02 16.61 33.14
N ASP A 404 -36.86 15.59 33.35
CA ASP A 404 -36.45 14.32 33.92
C ASP A 404 -35.44 13.59 33.05
N GLU A 405 -35.58 13.66 31.70
CA GLU A 405 -34.60 13.07 30.76
C GLU A 405 -33.29 13.84 30.76
N LEU A 406 -33.33 15.17 30.85
CA LEU A 406 -32.13 16.01 30.94
C LEU A 406 -31.38 15.76 32.26
N ASP A 407 -32.11 15.62 33.38
CA ASP A 407 -31.50 15.25 34.65
C ASP A 407 -30.89 13.83 34.62
N ALA A 408 -31.55 12.89 33.95
CA ALA A 408 -31.00 11.55 33.76
C ALA A 408 -29.78 11.54 32.85
N GLU A 409 -29.65 12.47 31.89
CA GLU A 409 -28.41 12.65 31.12
C GLU A 409 -27.28 13.22 31.97
N LEU A 410 -27.56 14.22 32.81
CA LEU A 410 -26.59 14.84 33.69
C LEU A 410 -26.03 13.88 34.75
N ASN A 411 -26.91 13.01 35.28
CA ASN A 411 -26.55 12.08 36.36
C ASN A 411 -26.10 10.68 35.83
N GLN A 412 -26.01 10.50 34.50
CA GLN A 412 -25.57 9.24 33.94
C GLN A 412 -24.09 9.02 34.21
N ASN A 413 -23.72 7.86 34.73
CA ASN A 413 -22.33 7.39 34.72
C ASN A 413 -21.85 7.25 33.28
N LEU A 414 -20.67 7.77 32.99
CA LEU A 414 -20.08 7.60 31.67
C LEU A 414 -19.82 6.11 31.41
N PRO A 415 -20.25 5.60 30.25
CA PRO A 415 -19.97 4.23 29.89
C PRO A 415 -18.45 4.03 29.77
N LYS A 416 -17.98 2.88 30.27
CA LYS A 416 -16.55 2.52 30.28
C LYS A 416 -16.35 1.15 29.68
N VAL A 417 -15.25 0.98 28.97
CA VAL A 417 -14.73 -0.33 28.57
C VAL A 417 -13.73 -0.77 29.63
N ILE A 418 -13.90 -1.94 30.18
CA ILE A 418 -13.02 -2.53 31.18
C ILE A 418 -12.40 -3.77 30.54
N ILE A 419 -11.07 -3.82 30.54
CA ILE A 419 -10.29 -4.99 30.12
C ILE A 419 -9.63 -5.55 31.39
N GLU A 420 -9.99 -6.79 31.73
CA GLU A 420 -9.45 -7.53 32.85
C GLU A 420 -8.43 -8.55 32.34
N ILE A 421 -7.26 -8.58 32.94
CA ILE A 421 -6.21 -9.56 32.69
C ILE A 421 -6.13 -10.44 33.94
N HIS A 422 -6.33 -11.73 33.75
CA HIS A 422 -6.28 -12.73 34.81
C HIS A 422 -5.03 -13.61 34.63
N ASP A 423 -4.51 -14.13 35.75
CA ASP A 423 -3.45 -15.15 35.77
C ASP A 423 -4.05 -16.55 35.42
N ASP A 424 -3.16 -17.55 35.33
CA ASP A 424 -3.56 -18.94 35.05
C ASP A 424 -4.49 -19.55 36.11
N ASN A 425 -4.54 -18.94 37.30
CA ASN A 425 -5.41 -19.33 38.42
C ASN A 425 -6.72 -18.51 38.48
N ASN A 426 -6.99 -17.71 37.42
CA ASN A 426 -8.13 -16.81 37.31
C ASN A 426 -8.18 -15.70 38.38
N ASN A 427 -7.01 -15.32 38.97
CA ASN A 427 -6.93 -14.13 39.80
C ASN A 427 -6.76 -12.90 38.94
N LEU A 428 -7.46 -11.82 39.28
CA LEU A 428 -7.28 -10.54 38.61
C LEU A 428 -5.85 -10.04 38.81
N PHE A 429 -5.10 -9.93 37.69
CA PHE A 429 -3.73 -9.45 37.70
C PHE A 429 -3.68 -7.96 37.37
N LEU A 430 -4.46 -7.50 36.39
CA LEU A 430 -4.45 -6.13 35.92
C LEU A 430 -5.82 -5.70 35.38
N LEU A 431 -6.17 -4.45 35.61
CA LEU A 431 -7.41 -3.86 35.16
C LEU A 431 -7.12 -2.57 34.41
N TYR A 432 -7.58 -2.50 33.16
CA TYR A 432 -7.54 -1.26 32.37
C TYR A 432 -8.95 -0.73 32.19
N THR A 433 -9.10 0.60 32.32
CA THR A 433 -10.34 1.31 32.04
C THR A 433 -10.10 2.35 30.96
N SER A 434 -10.98 2.39 29.99
CA SER A 434 -11.02 3.46 29.00
C SER A 434 -12.36 4.18 29.10
N ASP A 435 -12.32 5.51 29.15
CA ASP A 435 -13.55 6.32 29.07
C ASP A 435 -14.08 6.27 27.63
N ALA A 436 -15.18 5.54 27.44
CA ALA A 436 -15.78 5.33 26.12
C ALA A 436 -16.58 6.55 25.61
N ALA A 437 -16.57 7.68 26.36
CA ALA A 437 -17.53 8.76 26.17
C ALA A 437 -17.05 9.94 25.33
N ASP A 438 -15.78 10.12 25.10
CA ASP A 438 -15.28 11.39 24.53
C ASP A 438 -14.97 11.39 23.02
N GLU A 439 -14.93 10.24 22.39
CA GLU A 439 -14.73 10.20 20.94
C GLU A 439 -15.70 9.17 20.34
N GLY A 440 -16.44 9.58 19.31
CA GLY A 440 -17.18 8.62 18.49
C GLY A 440 -16.23 7.50 18.14
N LEU A 441 -16.54 6.29 18.59
CA LEU A 441 -15.80 5.05 18.30
C LEU A 441 -15.77 4.83 16.78
N CYS A 442 -15.03 5.67 16.06
CA CYS A 442 -14.26 5.15 14.95
C CYS A 442 -13.29 4.18 15.60
N VAL A 443 -13.34 2.94 15.20
CA VAL A 443 -12.39 1.93 15.60
C VAL A 443 -11.01 2.49 15.33
N ASP A 444 -10.43 3.20 16.30
CA ASP A 444 -9.00 3.43 16.33
C ASP A 444 -8.40 2.10 16.74
N LEU A 445 -8.15 1.28 15.72
CA LEU A 445 -7.54 -0.04 15.86
C LEU A 445 -6.18 0.02 16.54
N ALA A 446 -5.65 1.21 16.76
CA ALA A 446 -4.35 1.44 17.39
C ALA A 446 -4.44 2.00 18.82
N GLY A 447 -5.64 2.29 19.37
CA GLY A 447 -5.79 2.81 20.73
C GLY A 447 -5.05 4.14 20.97
N ARG A 448 -4.87 4.98 19.94
CA ARG A 448 -4.18 6.28 20.06
C ARG A 448 -5.21 7.41 20.05
N ARG A 449 -5.16 8.24 21.09
CA ARG A 449 -5.78 9.56 21.14
C ARG A 449 -5.08 10.55 20.20
#